data_7bb7538432d5e583e8df74cc5d1f29a5
#
_entry.id   7bb7538432d5e583e8df74cc5d1f29a5
#
_cell.length_a   1.000
_cell.length_b   1.000
_cell.length_c   1.000
_cell.angle_alpha   90.00
_cell.angle_beta   90.00
_cell.angle_gamma   90.00
#
_symmetry.space_group_name_H-M   'P 1'
#
loop_
_entity.id
_entity.type
_entity.pdbx_description
1 polymer ?
#
loop_
_entity_poly.entity_id
_entity_poly.type
_entity_poly.pdbx_seq_one_letter_code
_entity_poly.pdbx_strand_id
1 'polypeptide(L)'
;MPELRGISQWLNSEPLTIASLKGSVVLLQFWTFGCINCQRTLPSLVGWHRRYADQGLKIIGVHTPEFAYERDVNNIQRALAQSNITYPVPLDNDFQTWRAYSNRYWPHLFLADRDGFLRYDHIGEGAYDTTEQTIQALLG
;
A
#
# COMPACT_ATOMS: atom_id res chain seq x y z
N MET A 1 9.70 7.56 6.26
CA MET A 1 8.50 7.40 5.42
C MET A 1 7.61 8.62 5.63
N PRO A 2 7.25 9.34 4.56
CA PRO A 2 6.39 10.53 4.67
C PRO A 2 5.02 10.19 5.23
N GLU A 3 4.43 11.16 5.95
CA GLU A 3 3.09 11.00 6.51
C GLU A 3 2.01 11.00 5.41
N LEU A 4 0.89 10.32 5.67
CA LEU A 4 -0.28 10.34 4.79
C LEU A 4 -0.93 11.72 4.83
N ARG A 5 -1.39 12.22 3.69
CA ARG A 5 -2.00 13.55 3.56
C ARG A 5 -3.25 13.50 2.71
N GLY A 6 -4.27 14.28 3.09
CA GLY A 6 -5.45 14.51 2.27
C GLY A 6 -6.28 13.26 1.98
N ILE A 7 -6.28 12.29 2.90
CA ILE A 7 -7.07 11.06 2.74
C ILE A 7 -8.55 11.40 2.93
N SER A 8 -9.36 11.11 1.90
CA SER A 8 -10.79 11.43 1.93
C SER A 8 -11.61 10.41 2.71
N GLN A 9 -11.17 9.15 2.71
CA GLN A 9 -11.88 8.06 3.38
C GLN A 9 -10.93 6.88 3.57
N TRP A 10 -11.16 6.10 4.64
CA TRP A 10 -10.44 4.87 4.91
C TRP A 10 -11.36 3.67 4.69
N LEU A 11 -10.85 2.64 4.00
CA LEU A 11 -11.52 1.35 3.86
C LEU A 11 -10.72 0.30 4.63
N ASN A 12 -11.41 -0.67 5.23
CA ASN A 12 -10.83 -1.76 6.02
C ASN A 12 -10.14 -1.33 7.32
N SER A 13 -10.21 -0.06 7.70
CA SER A 13 -9.48 0.43 8.89
C SER A 13 -10.03 1.75 9.36
N GLU A 14 -9.85 2.03 10.65
CA GLU A 14 -9.90 3.37 11.18
C GLU A 14 -8.74 4.20 10.61
N PRO A 15 -8.82 5.54 10.66
CA PRO A 15 -7.70 6.38 10.23
C PRO A 15 -6.41 6.04 10.97
N LEU A 16 -5.32 5.94 10.22
CA LEU A 16 -3.98 5.65 10.74
C LEU A 16 -3.02 6.79 10.37
N THR A 17 -1.95 6.92 11.13
CA THR A 17 -0.83 7.78 10.77
C THR A 17 0.44 6.94 10.65
N ILE A 18 1.36 7.37 9.82
CA ILE A 18 2.67 6.69 9.71
C ILE A 18 3.37 6.73 11.07
N ALA A 19 3.28 7.85 11.78
CA ALA A 19 3.87 7.97 13.13
C ALA A 19 3.36 6.90 14.09
N SER A 20 2.07 6.55 14.02
CA SER A 20 1.47 5.53 14.90
C SER A 20 1.92 4.12 14.59
N LEU A 21 2.56 3.89 13.43
CA LEU A 21 2.99 2.57 12.98
C LEU A 21 4.46 2.28 13.32
N LYS A 22 5.15 3.17 14.03
CA LYS A 22 6.51 2.90 14.51
C LYS A 22 6.51 1.64 15.36
N GLY A 23 7.54 0.82 15.18
CA GLY A 23 7.62 -0.52 15.76
C GLY A 23 7.20 -1.62 14.80
N SER A 24 6.50 -1.26 13.73
CA SER A 24 6.11 -2.19 12.65
C SER A 24 6.94 -1.91 11.40
N VAL A 25 7.17 -2.93 10.60
CA VAL A 25 7.65 -2.79 9.23
C VAL A 25 6.46 -2.39 8.38
N VAL A 26 6.57 -1.31 7.59
CA VAL A 26 5.46 -0.80 6.79
C VAL A 26 5.74 -0.97 5.31
N LEU A 27 4.82 -1.64 4.61
CA LEU A 27 4.79 -1.68 3.16
C LEU A 27 3.63 -0.79 2.70
N LEU A 28 3.94 0.26 1.96
CA LEU A 28 2.94 1.16 1.40
C LEU A 28 3.00 1.06 -0.11
N GLN A 29 1.87 0.70 -0.74
CA GLN A 29 1.79 0.62 -2.19
C GLN A 29 0.81 1.66 -2.71
N PHE A 30 1.26 2.44 -3.71
CA PHE A 30 0.34 3.25 -4.53
C PHE A 30 -0.24 2.36 -5.63
N TRP A 31 -1.57 2.36 -5.75
CA TRP A 31 -2.28 1.51 -6.69
C TRP A 31 -3.61 2.12 -7.08
N THR A 32 -4.23 1.55 -8.10
CA THR A 32 -5.62 1.82 -8.44
C THR A 32 -6.22 0.54 -9.05
N PHE A 33 -7.52 0.31 -8.84
CA PHE A 33 -8.09 -0.99 -9.21
C PHE A 33 -8.18 -1.21 -10.72
N GLY A 34 -8.24 -0.15 -11.52
CA GLY A 34 -8.30 -0.26 -12.98
C GLY A 34 -6.96 -0.50 -13.66
N CYS A 35 -5.86 -0.51 -12.92
CA CYS A 35 -4.52 -0.69 -13.45
C CYS A 35 -4.16 -2.17 -13.49
N ILE A 36 -3.90 -2.74 -14.68
CA ILE A 36 -3.61 -4.17 -14.83
C ILE A 36 -2.32 -4.56 -14.11
N ASN A 37 -1.28 -3.72 -14.18
CA ASN A 37 -0.03 -4.01 -13.49
C ASN A 37 -0.22 -3.99 -11.97
N CYS A 38 -1.07 -3.11 -11.45
CA CYS A 38 -1.43 -3.11 -10.05
C CYS A 38 -2.12 -4.41 -9.66
N GLN A 39 -3.11 -4.85 -10.45
CA GLN A 39 -3.84 -6.09 -10.20
C GLN A 39 -2.92 -7.30 -10.10
N ARG A 40 -1.88 -7.35 -10.93
CA ARG A 40 -0.92 -8.45 -10.92
C ARG A 40 -0.09 -8.52 -9.66
N THR A 41 0.09 -7.41 -8.95
CA THR A 41 0.84 -7.39 -7.68
C THR A 41 0.01 -7.84 -6.48
N LEU A 42 -1.32 -7.74 -6.55
CA LEU A 42 -2.20 -7.93 -5.40
C LEU A 42 -2.09 -9.30 -4.74
N PRO A 43 -2.01 -10.43 -5.49
CA PRO A 43 -1.84 -11.73 -4.84
C PRO A 43 -0.60 -11.81 -3.95
N SER A 44 0.50 -11.17 -4.36
CA SER A 44 1.72 -11.13 -3.54
C SER A 44 1.51 -10.31 -2.27
N LEU A 45 0.91 -9.12 -2.39
CA LEU A 45 0.64 -8.28 -1.21
C LEU A 45 -0.32 -8.96 -0.24
N VAL A 46 -1.39 -9.55 -0.73
CA VAL A 46 -2.35 -10.29 0.10
C VAL A 46 -1.66 -11.46 0.79
N GLY A 47 -0.81 -12.19 0.07
CA GLY A 47 -0.03 -13.30 0.64
C GLY A 47 0.92 -12.84 1.73
N TRP A 48 1.63 -11.74 1.52
CA TRP A 48 2.54 -11.20 2.53
C TRP A 48 1.78 -10.72 3.77
N HIS A 49 0.63 -10.08 3.57
CA HIS A 49 -0.21 -9.66 4.68
C HIS A 49 -0.62 -10.86 5.55
N ARG A 50 -1.04 -11.95 4.94
CA ARG A 50 -1.42 -13.17 5.66
C ARG A 50 -0.25 -13.79 6.41
N ARG A 51 0.93 -13.84 5.79
CA ARG A 51 2.10 -14.51 6.37
C ARG A 51 2.80 -13.70 7.44
N TYR A 52 2.88 -12.38 7.26
CA TYR A 52 3.77 -11.56 8.08
C TYR A 52 3.06 -10.55 8.98
N ALA A 53 1.74 -10.41 8.92
CA ALA A 53 1.02 -9.46 9.78
C ALA A 53 1.30 -9.74 11.27
N ASP A 54 1.28 -11.01 11.66
CA ASP A 54 1.54 -11.41 13.05
C ASP A 54 2.99 -11.18 13.48
N GLN A 55 3.89 -11.02 12.52
CA GLN A 55 5.31 -10.75 12.79
C GLN A 55 5.64 -9.26 12.79
N GLY A 56 4.66 -8.41 12.53
CA GLY A 56 4.82 -6.97 12.59
C GLY A 56 4.86 -6.25 11.24
N LEU A 57 4.42 -6.91 10.16
CA LEU A 57 4.25 -6.23 8.86
C LEU A 57 2.89 -5.55 8.82
N LYS A 58 2.89 -4.26 8.48
CA LYS A 58 1.68 -3.49 8.16
C LYS A 58 1.71 -3.12 6.69
N ILE A 59 0.66 -3.52 5.96
CA ILE A 59 0.50 -3.13 4.56
C ILE A 59 -0.56 -2.04 4.48
N ILE A 60 -0.26 -1.00 3.72
CA ILE A 60 -1.19 0.09 3.42
C ILE A 60 -1.29 0.20 1.90
N GLY A 61 -2.48 0.00 1.36
CA GLY A 61 -2.74 0.17 -0.07
C GLY A 61 -3.33 1.54 -0.36
N VAL A 62 -2.48 2.52 -0.64
CA VAL A 62 -2.94 3.88 -0.96
C VAL A 62 -3.55 3.88 -2.34
N HIS A 63 -4.86 4.04 -2.40
CA HIS A 63 -5.59 4.05 -3.67
C HIS A 63 -5.64 5.46 -4.22
N THR A 64 -4.87 5.73 -5.27
CA THR A 64 -4.82 7.01 -5.97
C THR A 64 -5.41 6.82 -7.37
N PRO A 65 -6.58 7.41 -7.67
CA PRO A 65 -7.25 7.15 -8.94
C PRO A 65 -6.54 7.84 -10.11
N GLU A 66 -6.44 7.13 -11.24
CA GLU A 66 -5.99 7.71 -12.49
C GLU A 66 -7.18 8.28 -13.28
N PHE A 67 -8.30 7.54 -13.30
CA PHE A 67 -9.49 7.89 -14.06
C PHE A 67 -10.68 8.14 -13.14
N ALA A 68 -11.70 8.86 -13.64
CA ALA A 68 -12.86 9.27 -12.84
C ALA A 68 -13.61 8.08 -12.21
N TYR A 69 -13.79 6.98 -12.97
CA TYR A 69 -14.53 5.82 -12.45
C TYR A 69 -13.80 5.12 -11.30
N GLU A 70 -12.50 5.36 -11.16
CA GLU A 70 -11.69 4.81 -10.07
C GLU A 70 -11.88 5.58 -8.76
N ARG A 71 -12.58 6.71 -8.79
CA ARG A 71 -12.94 7.46 -7.57
C ARG A 71 -14.19 6.92 -6.89
N ASP A 72 -14.97 6.09 -7.57
CA ASP A 72 -16.23 5.57 -7.03
C ASP A 72 -15.95 4.54 -5.94
N VAL A 73 -16.37 4.83 -4.70
CA VAL A 73 -16.12 3.99 -3.53
C VAL A 73 -16.73 2.60 -3.72
N ASN A 74 -17.91 2.50 -4.34
CA ASN A 74 -18.54 1.20 -4.59
C ASN A 74 -17.71 0.34 -5.54
N ASN A 75 -17.11 0.94 -6.56
CA ASN A 75 -16.20 0.23 -7.46
C ASN A 75 -14.95 -0.23 -6.72
N ILE A 76 -14.39 0.63 -5.87
CA ILE A 76 -13.20 0.27 -5.07
C ILE A 76 -13.53 -0.87 -4.13
N GLN A 77 -14.66 -0.82 -3.41
CA GLN A 77 -15.07 -1.86 -2.47
C GLN A 77 -15.25 -3.21 -3.18
N ARG A 78 -15.84 -3.23 -4.38
CA ARG A 78 -15.95 -4.45 -5.17
C ARG A 78 -14.58 -5.02 -5.52
N ALA A 79 -13.65 -4.15 -5.91
CA ALA A 79 -12.28 -4.57 -6.23
C ALA A 79 -11.57 -5.17 -5.00
N LEU A 80 -11.74 -4.57 -3.82
CA LEU A 80 -11.18 -5.11 -2.58
C LEU A 80 -11.71 -6.51 -2.29
N ALA A 81 -13.01 -6.71 -2.45
CA ALA A 81 -13.63 -8.01 -2.23
C ALA A 81 -13.14 -9.06 -3.21
N GLN A 82 -13.05 -8.69 -4.50
CA GLN A 82 -12.59 -9.61 -5.56
C GLN A 82 -11.13 -10.03 -5.37
N SER A 83 -10.29 -9.16 -4.83
CA SER A 83 -8.87 -9.42 -4.65
C SER A 83 -8.52 -9.89 -3.23
N ASN A 84 -9.52 -10.05 -2.35
CA ASN A 84 -9.33 -10.46 -0.95
C ASN A 84 -8.42 -9.50 -0.17
N ILE A 85 -8.54 -8.22 -0.43
CA ILE A 85 -7.76 -7.19 0.27
C ILE A 85 -8.44 -6.90 1.60
N THR A 86 -7.73 -7.15 2.70
CA THR A 86 -8.20 -6.90 4.07
C THR A 86 -7.34 -5.87 4.81
N TYR A 87 -6.19 -5.52 4.26
CA TYR A 87 -5.34 -4.47 4.85
C TYR A 87 -5.93 -3.08 4.59
N PRO A 88 -5.48 -2.05 5.36
CA PRO A 88 -6.01 -0.69 5.22
C PRO A 88 -5.83 -0.11 3.82
N VAL A 89 -6.87 0.54 3.32
CA VAL A 89 -6.87 1.19 2.00
C VAL A 89 -7.37 2.63 2.17
N PRO A 90 -6.44 3.60 2.36
CA PRO A 90 -6.80 5.01 2.35
C PRO A 90 -6.99 5.51 0.91
N LEU A 91 -7.99 6.37 0.73
CA LEU A 91 -8.32 6.93 -0.59
C LEU A 91 -7.63 8.28 -0.77
N ASP A 92 -6.70 8.34 -1.72
CA ASP A 92 -5.87 9.50 -2.03
C ASP A 92 -6.41 10.22 -3.27
N ASN A 93 -7.69 10.59 -3.24
CA ASN A 93 -8.39 11.12 -4.41
C ASN A 93 -7.81 12.45 -4.92
N ASP A 94 -7.17 13.23 -4.04
CA ASP A 94 -6.61 14.54 -4.39
C ASP A 94 -5.10 14.50 -4.63
N PHE A 95 -4.50 13.31 -4.67
CA PHE A 95 -3.07 13.10 -4.95
C PHE A 95 -2.13 13.74 -3.93
N GLN A 96 -2.59 14.09 -2.73
CA GLN A 96 -1.73 14.75 -1.74
C GLN A 96 -0.67 13.79 -1.18
N THR A 97 -1.06 12.54 -0.87
CA THR A 97 -0.09 11.53 -0.43
C THR A 97 0.85 11.14 -1.57
N TRP A 98 0.30 10.97 -2.76
CA TRP A 98 1.08 10.72 -3.99
C TRP A 98 2.21 11.75 -4.14
N ARG A 99 1.87 13.04 -4.01
CA ARG A 99 2.87 14.12 -4.12
C ARG A 99 3.85 14.13 -2.96
N ALA A 100 3.40 13.80 -1.75
CA ALA A 100 4.27 13.73 -0.57
C ALA A 100 5.38 12.70 -0.73
N TYR A 101 5.11 11.62 -1.49
CA TYR A 101 6.10 10.58 -1.80
C TYR A 101 6.84 10.86 -3.11
N SER A 102 6.62 11.99 -3.76
CA SER A 102 7.17 12.30 -5.08
C SER A 102 6.90 11.18 -6.08
N ASN A 103 5.73 10.54 -5.97
CA ASN A 103 5.40 9.38 -6.79
C ASN A 103 5.00 9.77 -8.21
N ARG A 104 5.26 8.86 -9.16
CA ARG A 104 4.95 9.05 -10.59
C ARG A 104 4.39 7.80 -11.25
N TYR A 105 4.25 6.69 -10.50
CA TYR A 105 3.95 5.38 -11.11
C TYR A 105 2.89 4.61 -10.35
N TRP A 106 2.09 3.87 -11.09
CA TRP A 106 1.20 2.82 -10.61
C TRP A 106 1.67 1.48 -11.19
N PRO A 107 1.95 0.44 -10.40
CA PRO A 107 2.11 0.47 -8.95
C PRO A 107 3.50 0.94 -8.54
N HIS A 108 3.63 1.40 -7.31
CA HIS A 108 4.92 1.73 -6.71
C HIS A 108 4.83 1.39 -5.23
N LEU A 109 5.69 0.49 -4.75
CA LEU A 109 5.71 0.13 -3.34
C LEU A 109 6.94 0.68 -2.65
N PHE A 110 6.76 0.99 -1.37
CA PHE A 110 7.80 1.49 -0.48
C PHE A 110 7.82 0.63 0.77
N LEU A 111 9.02 0.30 1.27
CA LEU A 111 9.20 -0.42 2.53
C LEU A 111 9.97 0.44 3.51
N ALA A 112 9.44 0.58 4.71
CA ALA A 112 10.10 1.25 5.83
C ALA A 112 10.40 0.25 6.94
N ASP A 113 11.52 0.47 7.64
CA ASP A 113 11.87 -0.32 8.81
C ASP A 113 11.03 0.07 10.03
N ARG A 114 11.27 -0.58 11.17
CA ARG A 114 10.50 -0.36 12.39
C ARG A 114 10.65 1.04 12.97
N ASP A 115 11.69 1.77 12.56
CA ASP A 115 11.93 3.15 12.98
C ASP A 115 11.32 4.18 12.02
N GLY A 116 10.73 3.72 10.92
CA GLY A 116 10.06 4.57 9.94
C GLY A 116 10.97 5.07 8.82
N PHE A 117 12.18 4.54 8.69
CA PHE A 117 13.08 4.91 7.60
C PHE A 117 12.82 4.07 6.37
N LEU A 118 12.71 4.71 5.20
CA LEU A 118 12.59 4.03 3.92
C LEU A 118 13.86 3.24 3.62
N ARG A 119 13.71 1.95 3.33
CA ARG A 119 14.82 1.03 3.07
C ARG A 119 14.78 0.41 1.68
N TYR A 120 13.64 0.48 1.01
CA TYR A 120 13.48 -0.18 -0.28
C TYR A 120 12.26 0.39 -0.99
N ASP A 121 12.32 0.47 -2.31
CA ASP A 121 11.13 0.72 -3.12
C ASP A 121 11.23 -0.06 -4.42
N HIS A 122 10.08 -0.34 -5.03
CA HIS A 122 10.02 -1.00 -6.32
C HIS A 122 8.90 -0.39 -7.16
N ILE A 123 9.25 -0.03 -8.39
CA ILE A 123 8.33 0.53 -9.38
C ILE A 123 7.86 -0.61 -10.29
N GLY A 124 6.54 -0.68 -10.49
CA GLY A 124 5.95 -1.67 -11.39
C GLY A 124 5.73 -3.03 -10.74
N GLU A 125 5.38 -4.01 -11.54
CA GLU A 125 5.20 -5.40 -11.10
C GLU A 125 6.54 -6.13 -11.05
N GLY A 126 6.55 -7.34 -10.47
CA GLY A 126 7.75 -8.17 -10.41
C GLY A 126 8.58 -7.94 -9.16
N ALA A 127 9.82 -8.45 -9.16
CA ALA A 127 10.76 -8.40 -8.03
C ALA A 127 10.17 -8.94 -6.71
N TYR A 128 9.24 -9.91 -6.81
CA TYR A 128 8.52 -10.40 -5.63
C TYR A 128 9.45 -11.11 -4.63
N ASP A 129 10.40 -11.89 -5.12
CA ASP A 129 11.35 -12.57 -4.24
C ASP A 129 12.25 -11.56 -3.50
N THR A 130 12.76 -10.57 -4.23
CA THR A 130 13.61 -9.53 -3.62
C THR A 130 12.83 -8.72 -2.60
N THR A 131 11.58 -8.37 -2.91
CA THR A 131 10.72 -7.63 -1.99
C THR A 131 10.44 -8.45 -0.74
N GLU A 132 10.11 -9.73 -0.89
CA GLU A 132 9.84 -10.61 0.25
C GLU A 132 11.07 -10.81 1.13
N GLN A 133 12.24 -11.00 0.53
CA GLN A 133 13.52 -11.12 1.27
C GLN A 133 13.77 -9.84 2.07
N THR A 134 13.47 -8.68 1.50
CA THR A 134 13.63 -7.39 2.20
C THR A 134 12.65 -7.30 3.38
N ILE A 135 11.40 -7.71 3.20
CA ILE A 135 10.43 -7.77 4.29
C ILE A 135 10.97 -8.64 5.43
N GLN A 136 11.43 -9.85 5.12
CA GLN A 136 11.97 -10.77 6.12
C GLN A 136 13.17 -10.19 6.84
N ALA A 137 14.08 -9.54 6.12
CA ALA A 137 15.26 -8.92 6.71
C ALA A 137 14.87 -7.79 7.68
N LEU A 138 13.90 -6.96 7.32
CA LEU A 138 13.45 -5.85 8.16
C LEU A 138 12.66 -6.32 9.38
N LEU A 139 11.96 -7.43 9.27
CA LEU A 139 11.24 -8.02 10.41
C LEU A 139 12.19 -8.63 11.45
N GLY A 140 13.33 -9.06 11.01
CA GLY A 140 14.36 -9.71 11.86
C GLY A 140 14.18 -11.22 11.86
#